data_a7c094fff7f8615a180e4a922f9f5375
#
_entry.id   a7c094fff7f8615a180e4a922f9f5375
#
_cell.length_a   1.000
_cell.length_b   1.000
_cell.length_c   1.000
_cell.angle_alpha   90.00
_cell.angle_beta   90.00
_cell.angle_gamma   90.00
#
_symmetry.space_group_name_H-M   'P 1'
#
loop_
_entity.id
_entity.type
_entity.pdbx_description
1 polymer ?
#
loop_
_entity_poly.entity_id
_entity_poly.type
_entity_poly.pdbx_seq_one_letter_code
_entity_poly.pdbx_strand_id
1 'polypeptide(L)'
;MELDISKNGGTAEVCFRGNMYVEDAPSVREKLTDLIDDGVTLLVLNLSGLEYVDSSGLGVLISIHKRCLQKGGKMVVSGLRGMVDDLFKLTRLDLVFNIEQG
;
A
#
# COMPACT_ATOMS: atom_id res chain seq x y z
N MET A 1 -8.54 10.98 3.75
CA MET A 1 -7.38 10.11 3.48
C MET A 1 -6.29 10.91 2.81
N GLU A 2 -5.11 10.89 3.35
CA GLU A 2 -3.96 11.60 2.77
C GLU A 2 -2.86 10.62 2.39
N LEU A 3 -2.23 10.87 1.25
CA LEU A 3 -1.05 10.15 0.81
C LEU A 3 0.09 11.13 0.64
N ASP A 4 1.19 10.90 1.34
CA ASP A 4 2.43 11.64 1.12
C ASP A 4 3.36 10.77 0.30
N ILE A 5 3.68 11.22 -0.89
CA ILE A 5 4.49 10.46 -1.84
C ILE A 5 5.88 11.09 -1.95
N SER A 6 6.90 10.27 -1.70
CA SER A 6 8.29 10.65 -1.88
C SER A 6 8.91 9.73 -2.90
N LYS A 7 9.31 10.27 -4.04
CA LYS A 7 9.87 9.51 -5.15
C LYS A 7 11.34 9.87 -5.35
N ASN A 8 12.17 8.82 -5.49
CA ASN A 8 13.59 8.98 -5.75
C ASN A 8 14.05 7.90 -6.72
N GLY A 9 14.20 8.27 -7.99
CA GLY A 9 14.54 7.32 -9.03
C GLY A 9 13.44 6.28 -9.21
N GLY A 10 13.81 5.01 -9.17
CA GLY A 10 12.86 3.90 -9.27
C GLY A 10 12.19 3.50 -7.97
N THR A 11 12.41 4.24 -6.89
CA THR A 11 11.83 3.95 -5.57
C THR A 11 10.82 5.03 -5.21
N ALA A 12 9.67 4.63 -4.67
CA ALA A 12 8.72 5.56 -4.09
C ALA A 12 8.26 5.05 -2.73
N GLU A 13 8.20 5.96 -1.77
CA GLU A 13 7.58 5.69 -0.48
C GLU A 13 6.27 6.47 -0.40
N VAL A 14 5.21 5.79 -0.03
CA VAL A 14 3.89 6.39 0.13
C VAL A 14 3.46 6.21 1.58
N CYS A 15 3.33 7.33 2.29
CA CYS A 15 2.84 7.33 3.66
C CYS A 15 1.35 7.59 3.67
N PHE A 16 0.60 6.65 4.24
CA PHE A 16 -0.86 6.75 4.35
C PHE A 16 -1.20 7.41 5.68
N ARG A 17 -2.15 8.34 5.67
CA ARG A 17 -2.65 8.97 6.90
C ARG A 17 -4.16 9.05 6.91
N GLY A 18 -4.74 8.63 8.02
CA GLY A 18 -6.18 8.69 8.27
C GLY A 18 -6.87 7.37 8.02
N ASN A 19 -8.09 7.44 7.53
CA ASN A 19 -8.95 6.29 7.33
C ASN A 19 -9.18 6.08 5.84
N MET A 20 -9.05 4.83 5.39
CA MET A 20 -9.29 4.49 3.98
C MET A 20 -10.65 3.82 3.87
N TYR A 21 -11.62 4.57 3.38
CA TYR A 21 -12.98 4.10 3.12
C TYR A 21 -13.16 3.71 1.66
N VAL A 22 -14.32 3.14 1.35
CA VAL A 22 -14.65 2.74 -0.02
C VAL A 22 -14.55 3.91 -1.00
N GLU A 23 -14.91 5.13 -0.57
CA GLU A 23 -14.84 6.32 -1.41
C GLU A 23 -13.41 6.70 -1.78
N ASP A 24 -12.44 6.32 -0.96
CA ASP A 24 -11.02 6.65 -1.19
C ASP A 24 -10.35 5.68 -2.16
N ALA A 25 -10.91 4.50 -2.32
CA ALA A 25 -10.27 3.42 -3.08
C ALA A 25 -9.89 3.79 -4.52
N PRO A 26 -10.77 4.42 -5.32
CA PRO A 26 -10.40 4.78 -6.70
C PRO A 26 -9.23 5.75 -6.78
N SER A 27 -9.21 6.76 -5.92
CA SER A 27 -8.13 7.76 -5.91
C SER A 27 -6.79 7.15 -5.50
N VAL A 28 -6.79 6.31 -4.47
CA VAL A 28 -5.59 5.64 -4.01
C VAL A 28 -5.07 4.70 -5.11
N ARG A 29 -5.95 3.92 -5.72
CA ARG A 29 -5.58 3.02 -6.83
C ARG A 29 -4.92 3.79 -7.96
N GLU A 30 -5.51 4.92 -8.38
CA GLU A 30 -5.00 5.73 -9.47
C GLU A 30 -3.59 6.25 -9.16
N LYS A 31 -3.39 6.81 -7.99
CA LYS A 31 -2.09 7.37 -7.60
C LYS A 31 -0.99 6.31 -7.54
N LEU A 32 -1.29 5.14 -6.97
CA LEU A 32 -0.31 4.07 -6.89
C LEU A 32 -0.03 3.44 -8.25
N THR A 33 -1.06 3.29 -9.07
CA THR A 33 -0.90 2.79 -10.44
C THR A 33 -0.02 3.72 -11.27
N ASP A 34 -0.23 5.03 -11.14
CA ASP A 34 0.56 6.03 -11.86
C ASP A 34 2.05 5.93 -11.49
N LEU A 35 2.37 5.72 -10.24
CA LEU A 35 3.75 5.53 -9.80
C LEU A 35 4.41 4.34 -10.50
N ILE A 36 3.70 3.21 -10.56
CA ILE A 36 4.21 2.00 -11.20
C ILE A 36 4.39 2.22 -12.70
N ASP A 37 3.41 2.85 -13.34
CA ASP A 37 3.44 3.11 -14.78
C ASP A 37 4.52 4.13 -15.15
N ASP A 38 4.90 5.01 -14.22
CA ASP A 38 5.97 5.98 -14.39
C ASP A 38 7.37 5.39 -14.14
N GLY A 39 7.45 4.09 -13.87
CA GLY A 39 8.73 3.39 -13.76
C GLY A 39 9.21 3.09 -12.35
N VAL A 40 8.37 3.28 -11.33
CA VAL A 40 8.72 2.86 -9.98
C VAL A 40 8.78 1.35 -9.92
N THR A 41 9.94 0.82 -9.49
CA THR A 41 10.17 -0.62 -9.37
C THR A 41 10.17 -1.10 -7.92
N LEU A 42 10.40 -0.20 -6.96
CA LEU A 42 10.26 -0.50 -5.54
C LEU A 42 9.25 0.48 -4.95
N LEU A 43 8.11 -0.04 -4.57
CA LEU A 43 7.03 0.74 -3.96
C LEU A 43 6.92 0.36 -2.49
N VAL A 44 7.20 1.30 -1.61
CA VAL A 44 7.10 1.11 -0.16
C VAL A 44 5.85 1.82 0.34
N LEU A 45 4.94 1.07 0.93
CA LEU A 45 3.74 1.62 1.55
C LEU A 45 3.94 1.67 3.06
N ASN A 46 4.07 2.86 3.59
CA ASN A 46 4.18 3.08 5.02
C ASN A 46 2.78 3.30 5.60
N LEU A 47 2.29 2.33 6.33
CA LEU A 47 0.93 2.33 6.87
C LEU A 47 0.87 2.76 8.33
N SER A 48 1.96 3.32 8.88
CA SER A 48 1.99 3.71 10.29
C SER A 48 0.95 4.78 10.64
N GLY A 49 0.56 5.61 9.68
CA GLY A 49 -0.48 6.63 9.86
C GLY A 49 -1.88 6.18 9.45
N LEU A 50 -2.02 4.95 8.96
CA LEU A 50 -3.33 4.42 8.55
C LEU A 50 -4.03 3.85 9.78
N GLU A 51 -5.18 4.42 10.13
CA GLU A 51 -5.93 4.03 11.33
C GLU A 51 -7.05 3.04 11.05
N TYR A 52 -7.56 3.03 9.82
CA TYR A 52 -8.67 2.18 9.42
C TYR A 52 -8.58 1.87 7.92
N VAL A 53 -8.92 0.66 7.56
CA VAL A 53 -9.07 0.23 6.17
C VAL A 53 -10.18 -0.81 6.10
N ASP A 54 -11.02 -0.71 5.06
CA ASP A 54 -12.04 -1.71 4.82
C ASP A 54 -11.62 -2.68 3.71
N SER A 55 -12.51 -3.60 3.35
CA SER A 55 -12.22 -4.61 2.33
C SER A 55 -11.91 -4.01 0.96
N SER A 56 -12.51 -2.85 0.64
CA SER A 56 -12.22 -2.15 -0.62
C SER A 56 -10.78 -1.68 -0.65
N GLY A 57 -10.30 -1.13 0.47
CA GLY A 57 -8.91 -0.69 0.60
C GLY A 57 -7.93 -1.85 0.51
N LEU A 58 -8.24 -2.96 1.18
CA LEU A 58 -7.40 -4.16 1.10
C LEU A 58 -7.35 -4.68 -0.34
N GLY A 59 -8.47 -4.65 -1.06
CA GLY A 59 -8.51 -5.03 -2.47
C GLY A 59 -7.62 -4.17 -3.34
N VAL A 60 -7.56 -2.86 -3.08
CA VAL A 60 -6.66 -1.97 -3.79
C VAL A 60 -5.20 -2.36 -3.54
N LEU A 61 -4.82 -2.60 -2.29
CA LEU A 61 -3.45 -2.98 -1.95
C LEU A 61 -3.04 -4.29 -2.62
N ILE A 62 -3.93 -5.28 -2.66
CA ILE A 62 -3.69 -6.55 -3.34
C ILE A 62 -3.50 -6.32 -4.84
N SER A 63 -4.36 -5.51 -5.45
CA SER A 63 -4.30 -5.19 -6.88
C SER A 63 -2.98 -4.51 -7.24
N ILE A 64 -2.54 -3.55 -6.43
CA ILE A 64 -1.27 -2.84 -6.64
C ILE A 64 -0.08 -3.78 -6.49
N HIS A 65 -0.12 -4.67 -5.51
CA HIS A 65 0.94 -5.68 -5.33
C HIS A 65 1.09 -6.55 -6.58
N LYS A 66 -0.03 -7.04 -7.12
CA LYS A 66 -0.02 -7.84 -8.34
C LYS A 66 0.55 -7.06 -9.52
N ARG A 67 0.17 -5.78 -9.64
CA ARG A 67 0.66 -4.94 -10.72
C ARG A 67 2.17 -4.72 -10.62
N CYS A 68 2.70 -4.51 -9.41
CA CYS A 68 4.14 -4.42 -9.20
C CYS A 68 4.85 -5.66 -9.71
N LEU A 69 4.35 -6.84 -9.34
CA LEU A 69 4.96 -8.09 -9.76
C LEU A 69 4.90 -8.28 -11.28
N GLN A 70 3.79 -7.91 -11.92
CA GLN A 70 3.63 -8.01 -13.37
C GLN A 70 4.62 -7.11 -14.12
N LYS A 71 5.01 -5.99 -13.51
CA LYS A 71 5.96 -5.05 -14.09
C LYS A 71 7.41 -5.37 -13.70
N GLY A 72 7.64 -6.47 -13.00
CA GLY A 72 8.98 -6.86 -12.56
C GLY A 72 9.48 -6.10 -11.35
N GLY A 73 8.60 -5.41 -10.65
CA GLY A 73 8.94 -4.65 -9.46
C GLY A 73 8.56 -5.36 -8.18
N LYS A 74 8.59 -4.60 -7.08
CA LYS A 74 8.31 -5.11 -5.74
C LYS A 74 7.55 -4.08 -4.93
N MET A 75 6.60 -4.55 -4.13
CA MET A 75 5.90 -3.71 -3.16
C MET A 75 6.21 -4.23 -1.75
N VAL A 76 6.55 -3.31 -0.85
CA VAL A 76 6.84 -3.60 0.55
C VAL A 76 5.87 -2.80 1.41
N VAL A 77 5.32 -3.44 2.43
CA VAL A 77 4.45 -2.80 3.42
C VAL A 77 5.21 -2.65 4.72
N SER A 78 5.21 -1.44 5.27
CA SER A 78 5.87 -1.15 6.54
C SER A 78 4.92 -0.40 7.48
N GLY A 79 5.28 -0.37 8.76
CA GLY A 79 4.57 0.42 9.75
C GLY A 79 3.21 -0.11 10.18
N LEU A 80 2.95 -1.41 9.97
CA LEU A 80 1.70 -2.00 10.41
C LEU A 80 1.56 -1.91 11.93
N ARG A 81 0.43 -1.39 12.39
CA ARG A 81 0.12 -1.28 13.81
C ARG A 81 -1.39 -1.23 14.05
N GLY A 82 -1.77 -1.47 15.28
CA GLY A 82 -3.15 -1.34 15.71
C GLY A 82 -4.11 -2.26 14.96
N MET A 83 -5.31 -1.75 14.68
CA MET A 83 -6.35 -2.54 14.04
C MET A 83 -5.98 -2.96 12.61
N VAL A 84 -5.18 -2.17 11.91
CA VAL A 84 -4.74 -2.52 10.56
C VAL A 84 -3.83 -3.73 10.58
N ASP A 85 -2.89 -3.78 11.53
CA ASP A 85 -2.03 -4.94 11.73
C ASP A 85 -2.83 -6.19 12.09
N ASP A 86 -3.79 -6.04 13.01
CA ASP A 86 -4.68 -7.14 13.39
C ASP A 86 -5.46 -7.67 12.19
N LEU A 87 -5.97 -6.77 11.35
CA LEU A 87 -6.73 -7.14 10.17
C LEU A 87 -5.87 -7.89 9.16
N PHE A 88 -4.62 -7.46 8.96
CA PHE A 88 -3.68 -8.15 8.07
C PHE A 88 -3.40 -9.57 8.56
N LYS A 89 -3.23 -9.74 9.85
CA LYS A 89 -3.00 -11.07 10.45
C LYS A 89 -4.23 -11.95 10.36
N LEU A 90 -5.40 -11.38 10.66
CA LEU A 90 -6.66 -12.12 10.64
C LEU A 90 -7.00 -12.63 9.24
N THR A 91 -6.75 -11.81 8.22
CA THR A 91 -7.01 -12.15 6.83
C THR A 91 -5.85 -12.88 6.16
N ARG A 92 -4.75 -13.11 6.86
CA ARG A 92 -3.53 -13.74 6.38
C ARG A 92 -2.88 -12.98 5.22
N LEU A 93 -3.11 -11.68 5.12
CA LEU A 93 -2.43 -10.83 4.14
C LEU A 93 -0.96 -10.65 4.50
N ASP A 94 -0.58 -10.92 5.74
CA ASP A 94 0.82 -10.97 6.15
C ASP A 94 1.62 -12.02 5.36
N LEU A 95 0.95 -13.02 4.76
CA LEU A 95 1.60 -14.01 3.90
C LEU A 95 1.60 -13.60 2.42
N VAL A 96 0.76 -12.65 2.04
CA VAL A 96 0.64 -12.20 0.65
C VAL A 96 1.63 -11.09 0.34
N PHE A 97 1.79 -10.14 1.26
CA PHE A 97 2.63 -8.98 1.07
C PHE A 97 4.03 -9.20 1.64
N ASN A 98 4.99 -8.43 1.12
CA ASN A 98 6.31 -8.31 1.73
C ASN A 98 6.19 -7.33 2.89
N ILE A 99 6.18 -7.83 4.11
CA ILE A 99 6.02 -7.03 5.32
C ILE A 99 7.39 -6.72 5.89
N GLU A 100 7.69 -5.43 6.04
CA GLU A 100 8.91 -4.99 6.72
C GLU A 100 8.60 -4.79 8.20
N GLN A 101 9.34 -5.50 9.04
CA GLN A 101 9.22 -5.41 10.49
C GLN A 101 10.13 -4.30 10.99
N GLY A 102 9.60 -3.46 11.83
CA GLY A 102 10.45 -2.44 12.37
C GLY A 102 9.83 -1.19 12.76
#